data_e25b17fa0ef8e148d572da58653ff478
#
_entry.id   e25b17fa0ef8e148d572da58653ff478
#
_cell.length_a   1.000
_cell.length_b   1.000
_cell.length_c   1.000
_cell.angle_alpha   90.00
_cell.angle_beta   90.00
_cell.angle_gamma   90.00
#
_symmetry.space_group_name_H-M   'P 1'
#
loop_
_entity.id
_entity.type
_entity.pdbx_description
1 polymer ?
#
loop_
_entity_poly.entity_id
_entity_poly.type
_entity_poly.pdbx_seq_one_letter_code
_entity_poly.pdbx_strand_id
1 'polypeptide(L)'
;QGYRQWYYSERCKNSVDMVLVLNGIPVFALELKNQLTGQNIDNARWQWKNDRDPNERCFGFNFRILSYFCVDLYEACMATKLAGKHTYFLPFNQGSAGAGKNGGAGNPAAADGDFAVSYIWREVFQRDSLMDILHRFMNLETKEEKVRRKNGKEDKVVKKTLIFPRY
;
A
#
# COMPACT_ATOMS: atom_id res chain seq x y z
N GLN A 1 0.82 -15.10 -7.64
CA GLN A 1 0.41 -15.95 -6.52
C GLN A 1 0.19 -15.11 -5.28
N GLY A 2 -0.82 -15.44 -4.46
CA GLY A 2 -1.08 -14.83 -3.15
C GLY A 2 -0.76 -15.80 -2.02
N TYR A 3 -0.06 -15.32 -1.01
CA TYR A 3 0.25 -16.08 0.20
C TYR A 3 -0.36 -15.39 1.42
N ARG A 4 -0.99 -16.14 2.29
CA ARG A 4 -1.58 -15.67 3.55
C ARG A 4 -0.59 -15.89 4.69
N GLN A 5 -0.63 -15.02 5.73
CA GLN A 5 0.22 -15.12 6.92
C GLN A 5 1.70 -15.28 6.55
N TRP A 6 2.20 -14.36 5.70
CA TRP A 6 3.56 -14.44 5.21
C TRP A 6 4.56 -13.91 6.24
N TYR A 7 5.40 -14.81 6.74
CA TYR A 7 6.50 -14.49 7.65
C TYR A 7 7.63 -13.87 6.85
N TYR A 8 7.94 -12.61 7.12
CA TYR A 8 8.85 -11.80 6.31
C TYR A 8 10.27 -11.72 6.87
N SER A 9 10.51 -12.17 8.09
CA SER A 9 11.81 -12.08 8.78
C SER A 9 12.17 -13.37 9.49
N GLU A 10 13.43 -13.75 9.45
CA GLU A 10 13.98 -14.83 10.27
C GLU A 10 14.23 -14.40 11.72
N ARG A 11 14.23 -13.09 11.97
CA ARG A 11 14.54 -12.49 13.27
C ARG A 11 13.33 -12.38 14.20
N CYS A 12 12.15 -12.39 13.64
CA CYS A 12 10.89 -12.29 14.38
C CYS A 12 9.83 -13.20 13.78
N LYS A 13 8.81 -13.52 14.60
CA LYS A 13 7.65 -14.33 14.16
C LYS A 13 6.52 -13.47 13.58
N ASN A 14 6.81 -12.22 13.22
CA ASN A 14 5.80 -11.34 12.66
C ASN A 14 5.50 -11.73 11.21
N SER A 15 4.23 -11.69 10.85
CA SER A 15 3.75 -11.95 9.50
C SER A 15 2.89 -10.80 9.01
N VAL A 16 2.83 -10.60 7.70
CA VAL A 16 1.78 -9.81 7.06
C VAL A 16 0.61 -10.71 6.68
N ASP A 17 -0.60 -10.16 6.70
CA ASP A 17 -1.81 -10.96 6.48
C ASP A 17 -1.85 -11.59 5.09
N MET A 18 -1.42 -10.84 4.06
CA MET A 18 -1.32 -11.35 2.70
C MET A 18 -0.15 -10.70 1.95
N VAL A 19 0.48 -11.46 1.07
CA VAL A 19 1.47 -10.97 0.11
C VAL A 19 1.15 -11.48 -1.30
N LEU A 20 1.27 -10.60 -2.28
CA LEU A 20 1.22 -10.99 -3.69
C LEU A 20 2.65 -11.15 -4.21
N VAL A 21 2.88 -12.29 -4.86
CA VAL A 21 4.21 -12.71 -5.32
C VAL A 21 4.17 -12.88 -6.84
N LEU A 22 5.13 -12.27 -7.52
CA LEU A 22 5.37 -12.41 -8.95
C LEU A 22 6.70 -13.13 -9.16
N ASN A 23 6.67 -14.30 -9.79
CA ASN A 23 7.87 -15.11 -10.06
C ASN A 23 8.77 -15.32 -8.82
N GLY A 24 8.16 -15.60 -7.66
CA GLY A 24 8.89 -15.79 -6.41
C GLY A 24 9.28 -14.51 -5.67
N ILE A 25 9.03 -13.32 -6.23
CA ILE A 25 9.35 -12.03 -5.62
C ILE A 25 8.08 -11.42 -5.01
N PRO A 26 8.05 -11.09 -3.71
CA PRO A 26 6.94 -10.38 -3.10
C PRO A 26 6.88 -8.95 -3.63
N VAL A 27 5.73 -8.56 -4.20
CA VAL A 27 5.56 -7.24 -4.85
C VAL A 27 4.55 -6.35 -4.13
N PHE A 28 3.51 -6.91 -3.53
CA PHE A 28 2.52 -6.16 -2.74
C PHE A 28 2.23 -6.87 -1.43
N ALA A 29 2.08 -6.11 -0.36
CA ALA A 29 1.75 -6.65 0.95
C ALA A 29 0.50 -5.96 1.51
N LEU A 30 -0.36 -6.71 2.17
CA LEU A 30 -1.65 -6.26 2.67
C LEU A 30 -1.80 -6.62 4.15
N GLU A 31 -2.30 -5.65 4.93
CA GLU A 31 -2.89 -5.87 6.27
C GLU A 31 -4.40 -5.76 6.13
N LEU A 32 -5.09 -6.82 6.51
CA LEU A 32 -6.53 -6.98 6.36
C LEU A 32 -7.21 -6.87 7.72
N LYS A 33 -8.26 -6.06 7.81
CA LYS A 33 -9.03 -5.89 9.05
C LYS A 33 -10.50 -6.18 8.83
N ASN A 34 -11.12 -6.71 9.88
CA ASN A 34 -12.53 -7.04 9.86
C ASN A 34 -13.24 -6.32 11.02
N GLN A 35 -14.16 -5.42 10.70
CA GLN A 35 -14.92 -4.66 11.69
C GLN A 35 -15.81 -5.53 12.56
N LEU A 36 -16.19 -6.72 12.11
CA LEU A 36 -16.91 -7.69 12.95
C LEU A 36 -16.08 -8.15 14.17
N THR A 37 -14.75 -8.00 14.10
CA THR A 37 -13.83 -8.26 15.21
C THR A 37 -13.41 -6.98 15.95
N GLY A 38 -14.07 -5.84 15.68
CA GLY A 38 -13.74 -4.54 16.28
C GLY A 38 -12.48 -3.88 15.72
N GLN A 39 -11.95 -4.35 14.59
CA GLN A 39 -10.77 -3.78 13.93
C GLN A 39 -11.16 -3.10 12.61
N ASN A 40 -10.50 -2.01 12.30
CA ASN A 40 -10.73 -1.20 11.11
C ASN A 40 -9.41 -0.84 10.39
N ILE A 41 -9.50 -0.03 9.35
CA ILE A 41 -8.36 0.41 8.54
C ILE A 41 -7.28 1.15 9.36
N ASP A 42 -7.66 1.85 10.43
CA ASP A 42 -6.69 2.54 11.29
C ASP A 42 -5.82 1.56 12.09
N ASN A 43 -6.38 0.41 12.46
CA ASN A 43 -5.60 -0.68 13.08
C ASN A 43 -4.56 -1.23 12.08
N ALA A 44 -4.91 -1.37 10.80
CA ALA A 44 -3.96 -1.77 9.76
C ALA A 44 -2.86 -0.72 9.55
N ARG A 45 -3.23 0.57 9.49
CA ARG A 45 -2.26 1.68 9.42
C ARG A 45 -1.33 1.70 10.63
N TRP A 46 -1.88 1.51 11.82
CA TRP A 46 -1.10 1.45 13.05
C TRP A 46 -0.09 0.31 13.02
N GLN A 47 -0.50 -0.87 12.55
CA GLN A 47 0.32 -2.06 12.44
C GLN A 47 1.51 -1.84 11.50
N TRP A 48 1.30 -1.25 10.32
CA TRP A 48 2.37 -0.86 9.41
C TRP A 48 3.34 0.17 10.00
N LYS A 49 2.84 1.10 10.82
CA LYS A 49 3.63 2.18 11.40
C LYS A 49 4.45 1.76 12.62
N ASN A 50 3.97 0.77 13.39
CA ASN A 50 4.53 0.47 14.71
C ASN A 50 5.06 -0.96 14.82
N ASP A 51 4.44 -1.95 14.16
CA ASP A 51 4.80 -3.36 14.28
C ASP A 51 5.70 -3.85 13.14
N ARG A 52 5.85 -3.07 12.07
CA ARG A 52 6.65 -3.43 10.91
C ARG A 52 7.90 -2.56 10.85
N ASP A 53 9.08 -3.17 11.06
CA ASP A 53 10.34 -2.44 10.95
C ASP A 53 10.61 -2.09 9.47
N PRO A 54 10.64 -0.79 9.09
CA PRO A 54 10.91 -0.39 7.71
C PRO A 54 12.34 -0.74 7.24
N ASN A 55 13.25 -1.12 8.16
CA ASN A 55 14.60 -1.54 7.83
C ASN A 55 14.71 -3.05 7.50
N GLU A 56 13.63 -3.81 7.66
CA GLU A 56 13.62 -5.18 7.17
C GLU A 56 13.86 -5.22 5.66
N ARG A 57 14.70 -6.17 5.22
CA ARG A 57 15.16 -6.23 3.83
C ARG A 57 14.03 -6.25 2.81
N CYS A 58 12.93 -6.96 3.10
CA CYS A 58 11.79 -7.06 2.19
C CYS A 58 11.01 -5.74 2.09
N PHE A 59 11.10 -4.85 3.07
CA PHE A 59 10.43 -3.55 3.13
C PHE A 59 11.29 -2.39 2.62
N GLY A 60 12.52 -2.66 2.17
CA GLY A 60 13.39 -1.65 1.58
C GLY A 60 12.72 -0.95 0.39
N PHE A 61 12.82 0.39 0.37
CA PHE A 61 12.18 1.21 -0.68
C PHE A 61 12.66 0.79 -2.08
N ASN A 62 11.69 0.57 -2.98
CA ASN A 62 11.91 0.17 -4.38
C ASN A 62 12.84 -1.06 -4.53
N PHE A 63 12.70 -2.03 -3.63
CA PHE A 63 13.55 -3.21 -3.65
C PHE A 63 12.76 -4.50 -3.89
N ARG A 64 11.77 -4.82 -3.05
CA ARG A 64 10.92 -6.01 -3.19
C ARG A 64 9.45 -5.65 -3.13
N ILE A 65 8.92 -5.41 -1.94
CA ILE A 65 7.55 -4.96 -1.79
C ILE A 65 7.45 -3.50 -2.22
N LEU A 66 6.69 -3.28 -3.28
CA LEU A 66 6.56 -1.97 -3.94
C LEU A 66 5.41 -1.16 -3.37
N SER A 67 4.41 -1.82 -2.78
CA SER A 67 3.27 -1.15 -2.20
C SER A 67 2.67 -1.93 -1.03
N TYR A 68 2.20 -1.19 -0.04
CA TYR A 68 1.67 -1.64 1.25
C TYR A 68 0.22 -1.19 1.36
N PHE A 69 -0.69 -2.13 1.48
CA PHE A 69 -2.12 -1.86 1.55
C PHE A 69 -2.65 -2.08 2.97
N CYS A 70 -3.56 -1.20 3.37
CA CYS A 70 -4.47 -1.42 4.48
C CYS A 70 -5.86 -1.58 3.88
N VAL A 71 -6.56 -2.63 4.23
CA VAL A 71 -7.89 -2.94 3.69
C VAL A 71 -8.78 -3.41 4.83
N ASP A 72 -9.97 -2.83 4.92
CA ASP A 72 -11.06 -3.37 5.73
C ASP A 72 -12.28 -3.69 4.84
N LEU A 73 -13.47 -3.83 5.39
CA LEU A 73 -14.66 -4.20 4.61
C LEU A 73 -15.19 -3.05 3.73
N TYR A 74 -14.86 -1.80 4.07
CA TYR A 74 -15.43 -0.60 3.45
C TYR A 74 -14.40 0.27 2.73
N GLU A 75 -13.16 0.28 3.22
CA GLU A 75 -12.14 1.22 2.76
C GLU A 75 -10.80 0.54 2.49
N ALA A 76 -10.03 1.18 1.61
CA ALA A 76 -8.64 0.83 1.36
C ALA A 76 -7.75 2.06 1.32
N CYS A 77 -6.52 1.90 1.77
CA CYS A 77 -5.46 2.87 1.56
C CYS A 77 -4.12 2.17 1.31
N MET A 78 -3.17 2.91 0.77
CA MET A 78 -1.90 2.35 0.38
C MET A 78 -0.74 3.32 0.60
N ALA A 79 0.46 2.75 0.74
CA ALA A 79 1.72 3.48 0.75
C ALA A 79 2.74 2.78 -0.14
N THR A 80 3.64 3.53 -0.78
CA THR A 80 4.74 2.97 -1.58
C THR A 80 6.08 2.97 -0.84
N LYS A 81 6.10 3.49 0.40
CA LYS A 81 7.29 3.52 1.25
C LYS A 81 6.88 3.42 2.72
N LEU A 82 7.49 2.50 3.45
CA LEU A 82 7.41 2.49 4.90
C LEU A 82 8.46 3.45 5.50
N ALA A 83 8.06 4.20 6.51
CA ALA A 83 8.89 5.15 7.26
C ALA A 83 8.53 5.13 8.76
N GLY A 84 8.17 3.96 9.29
CA GLY A 84 7.68 3.81 10.66
C GLY A 84 6.48 4.71 10.91
N LYS A 85 6.48 5.45 12.01
CA LYS A 85 5.40 6.39 12.40
C LYS A 85 5.11 7.47 11.35
N HIS A 86 6.08 7.80 10.49
CA HIS A 86 5.96 8.78 9.41
C HIS A 86 5.46 8.20 8.09
N THR A 87 5.08 6.92 8.05
CA THR A 87 4.49 6.32 6.86
C THR A 87 3.20 7.06 6.49
N TYR A 88 3.14 7.53 5.25
CA TYR A 88 2.00 8.26 4.71
C TYR A 88 1.17 7.35 3.82
N PHE A 89 -0.10 7.16 4.18
CA PHE A 89 -1.05 6.37 3.42
C PHE A 89 -1.98 7.26 2.61
N LEU A 90 -2.12 6.95 1.34
CA LEU A 90 -3.05 7.57 0.42
C LEU A 90 -4.34 6.75 0.34
N PRO A 91 -5.52 7.37 0.28
CA PRO A 91 -6.76 6.66 -0.01
C PRO A 91 -6.65 5.91 -1.34
N PHE A 92 -7.19 4.69 -1.37
CA PHE A 92 -7.25 3.86 -2.58
C PHE A 92 -8.69 3.44 -2.87
N ASN A 93 -9.64 4.33 -2.61
CA ASN A 93 -11.07 4.13 -2.79
C ASN A 93 -11.53 4.61 -4.16
N GLN A 94 -12.63 4.04 -4.66
CA GLN A 94 -13.25 4.37 -5.96
C GLN A 94 -14.01 5.71 -5.96
N GLY A 95 -14.32 6.24 -4.79
CA GLY A 95 -15.30 7.30 -4.61
C GLY A 95 -16.71 6.74 -4.34
N SER A 96 -17.52 7.47 -3.61
CA SER A 96 -18.86 7.00 -3.18
C SER A 96 -19.83 6.68 -4.31
N ALA A 97 -19.63 7.26 -5.49
CA ALA A 97 -20.43 6.99 -6.69
C ALA A 97 -19.78 5.97 -7.64
N GLY A 98 -18.59 5.47 -7.32
CA GLY A 98 -17.79 4.55 -8.14
C GLY A 98 -16.75 5.24 -8.99
N ALA A 99 -15.85 4.44 -9.56
CA ALA A 99 -14.70 4.89 -10.32
C ALA A 99 -15.08 5.78 -11.50
N GLY A 100 -14.38 6.91 -11.65
CA GLY A 100 -14.60 7.86 -12.74
C GLY A 100 -15.90 8.67 -12.66
N LYS A 101 -16.67 8.54 -11.58
CA LYS A 101 -17.92 9.29 -11.37
C LYS A 101 -17.71 10.38 -10.32
N ASN A 102 -18.48 11.46 -10.46
CA ASN A 102 -18.51 12.52 -9.46
C ASN A 102 -19.19 12.01 -8.17
N GLY A 103 -18.43 11.87 -7.11
CA GLY A 103 -18.88 11.40 -5.80
C GLY A 103 -17.96 11.87 -4.69
N GLY A 104 -18.36 11.60 -3.44
CA GLY A 104 -17.56 11.85 -2.23
C GLY A 104 -16.45 10.80 -2.03
N ALA A 105 -15.80 10.87 -0.89
CA ALA A 105 -14.82 9.87 -0.45
C ALA A 105 -15.47 8.51 -0.18
N GLY A 106 -14.66 7.46 -0.09
CA GLY A 106 -15.09 6.10 0.21
C GLY A 106 -15.32 5.26 -1.04
N ASN A 107 -16.14 4.24 -0.90
CA ASN A 107 -16.53 3.31 -1.97
C ASN A 107 -18.06 3.26 -2.09
N PRO A 108 -18.59 2.82 -3.24
CA PRO A 108 -20.04 2.55 -3.36
C PRO A 108 -20.48 1.50 -2.34
N ALA A 109 -21.77 1.52 -2.02
CA ALA A 109 -22.37 0.44 -1.25
C ALA A 109 -22.16 -0.89 -1.99
N ALA A 110 -21.75 -1.91 -1.25
CA ALA A 110 -21.59 -3.24 -1.81
C ALA A 110 -22.94 -3.84 -2.22
N ALA A 111 -22.93 -4.66 -3.26
CA ALA A 111 -24.06 -5.53 -3.56
C ALA A 111 -24.20 -6.60 -2.46
N ASP A 112 -25.39 -7.20 -2.34
CA ASP A 112 -25.65 -8.25 -1.36
C ASP A 112 -24.62 -9.37 -1.45
N GLY A 113 -24.04 -9.72 -0.28
CA GLY A 113 -23.01 -10.76 -0.17
C GLY A 113 -21.60 -10.36 -0.61
N ASP A 114 -21.35 -9.09 -0.91
CA ASP A 114 -20.04 -8.58 -1.31
C ASP A 114 -19.51 -7.49 -0.33
N PHE A 115 -18.29 -7.03 -0.55
CA PHE A 115 -17.65 -5.96 0.22
C PHE A 115 -17.43 -4.73 -0.66
N ALA A 116 -17.51 -3.53 -0.06
CA ALA A 116 -17.25 -2.28 -0.77
C ALA A 116 -15.84 -2.21 -1.41
N VAL A 117 -14.90 -2.98 -0.87
CA VAL A 117 -13.51 -3.09 -1.36
C VAL A 117 -13.28 -4.23 -2.33
N SER A 118 -14.31 -4.94 -2.79
CA SER A 118 -14.19 -6.12 -3.68
C SER A 118 -13.48 -5.83 -4.99
N TYR A 119 -13.52 -4.60 -5.49
CA TYR A 119 -12.77 -4.18 -6.69
C TYR A 119 -11.25 -4.46 -6.57
N ILE A 120 -10.69 -4.47 -5.36
CA ILE A 120 -9.25 -4.72 -5.15
C ILE A 120 -8.86 -6.09 -5.71
N TRP A 121 -9.62 -7.14 -5.40
CA TRP A 121 -9.29 -8.50 -5.90
C TRP A 121 -10.02 -8.87 -7.18
N ARG A 122 -11.14 -8.23 -7.48
CA ARG A 122 -11.90 -8.51 -8.72
C ARG A 122 -11.36 -7.76 -9.93
N GLU A 123 -10.70 -6.62 -9.73
CA GLU A 123 -10.21 -5.76 -10.79
C GLU A 123 -8.72 -5.46 -10.65
N VAL A 124 -8.30 -4.81 -9.55
CA VAL A 124 -6.93 -4.30 -9.40
C VAL A 124 -5.90 -5.43 -9.36
N PHE A 125 -6.15 -6.47 -8.56
CA PHE A 125 -5.22 -7.60 -8.38
C PHE A 125 -5.50 -8.78 -9.30
N GLN A 126 -6.33 -8.59 -10.33
CA GLN A 126 -6.39 -9.53 -11.43
C GLN A 126 -5.05 -9.57 -12.17
N ARG A 127 -4.68 -10.73 -12.72
CA ARG A 127 -3.37 -10.96 -13.31
C ARG A 127 -2.98 -9.89 -14.34
N ASP A 128 -3.84 -9.63 -15.30
CA ASP A 128 -3.54 -8.73 -16.41
C ASP A 128 -3.52 -7.28 -15.96
N SER A 129 -4.46 -6.88 -15.10
CA SER A 129 -4.48 -5.56 -14.48
C SER A 129 -3.22 -5.31 -13.63
N LEU A 130 -2.83 -6.30 -12.82
CA LEU A 130 -1.64 -6.23 -12.00
C LEU A 130 -0.37 -6.07 -12.84
N MET A 131 -0.26 -6.83 -13.94
CA MET A 131 0.87 -6.73 -14.88
C MET A 131 0.91 -5.37 -15.57
N ASP A 132 -0.25 -4.82 -15.96
CA ASP A 132 -0.34 -3.47 -16.52
C ASP A 132 0.08 -2.39 -15.51
N ILE A 133 -0.36 -2.52 -14.26
CA ILE A 133 0.04 -1.61 -13.18
C ILE A 133 1.57 -1.60 -13.03
N LEU A 134 2.18 -2.78 -12.93
CA LEU A 134 3.62 -2.92 -12.75
C LEU A 134 4.43 -2.42 -13.96
N HIS A 135 3.92 -2.64 -15.17
CA HIS A 135 4.66 -2.35 -16.41
C HIS A 135 4.45 -0.92 -16.91
N ARG A 136 3.24 -0.36 -16.77
CA ARG A 136 2.86 0.90 -17.41
C ARG A 136 2.60 2.06 -16.46
N PHE A 137 2.09 1.76 -15.25
CA PHE A 137 1.57 2.78 -14.36
C PHE A 137 2.43 3.05 -13.12
N MET A 138 3.24 2.08 -12.70
CA MET A 138 4.20 2.33 -11.64
C MET A 138 5.44 3.01 -12.17
N ASN A 139 5.79 4.16 -11.59
CA ASN A 139 6.94 4.96 -12.02
C ASN A 139 7.77 5.41 -10.82
N LEU A 140 9.10 5.36 -10.98
CA LEU A 140 10.03 5.93 -10.01
C LEU A 140 10.36 7.38 -10.40
N GLU A 141 9.76 8.32 -9.70
CA GLU A 141 10.06 9.74 -9.88
C GLU A 141 11.27 10.12 -9.03
N THR A 142 12.21 10.85 -9.63
CA THR A 142 13.40 11.37 -8.96
C THR A 142 13.37 12.89 -9.04
N LYS A 143 13.32 13.57 -7.90
CA LYS A 143 13.38 15.04 -7.81
C LYS A 143 14.62 15.47 -7.03
N GLU A 144 15.33 16.47 -7.54
CA GLU A 144 16.37 17.16 -6.78
C GLU A 144 15.75 18.34 -6.05
N GLU A 145 15.85 18.33 -4.73
CA GLU A 145 15.40 19.44 -3.87
C GLU A 145 16.64 20.11 -3.25
N LYS A 146 16.69 21.44 -3.27
CA LYS A 146 17.68 22.18 -2.51
C LYS A 146 17.18 22.37 -1.07
N VAL A 147 17.88 21.82 -0.11
CA VAL A 147 17.57 21.96 1.31
C VAL A 147 18.59 22.87 1.97
N ARG A 148 18.14 23.96 2.58
CA ARG A 148 19.00 24.88 3.31
C ARG A 148 19.24 24.35 4.73
N ARG A 149 20.48 24.06 5.07
CA ARG A 149 20.86 23.66 6.42
C ARG A 149 20.78 24.84 7.40
N LYS A 150 20.68 24.52 8.70
CA LYS A 150 20.70 25.53 9.77
C LYS A 150 21.96 26.42 9.78
N ASN A 151 23.05 25.97 9.15
CA ASN A 151 24.31 26.73 8.99
C ASN A 151 24.36 27.60 7.72
N GLY A 152 23.25 27.74 7.00
CA GLY A 152 23.16 28.58 5.79
C GLY A 152 23.65 27.92 4.49
N LYS A 153 24.24 26.71 4.54
CA LYS A 153 24.69 26.00 3.34
C LYS A 153 23.49 25.29 2.67
N GLU A 154 23.47 25.31 1.34
CA GLU A 154 22.50 24.58 0.53
C GLU A 154 23.07 23.21 0.15
N ASP A 155 22.32 22.16 0.46
CA ASP A 155 22.59 20.81 -0.03
C ASP A 155 21.57 20.43 -1.11
N LYS A 156 22.04 19.69 -2.11
CA LYS A 156 21.13 19.01 -3.04
C LYS A 156 20.74 17.67 -2.43
N VAL A 157 19.46 17.48 -2.19
CA VAL A 157 18.88 16.22 -1.72
C VAL A 157 18.10 15.59 -2.86
N VAL A 158 18.41 14.34 -3.19
CA VAL A 158 17.69 13.56 -4.20
C VAL A 158 16.56 12.82 -3.51
N LYS A 159 15.33 13.22 -3.78
CA LYS A 159 14.12 12.56 -3.30
C LYS A 159 13.59 11.61 -4.38
N LYS A 160 13.46 10.35 -4.02
CA LYS A 160 12.86 9.32 -4.88
C LYS A 160 11.48 8.96 -4.37
N THR A 161 10.50 8.95 -5.25
CA THR A 161 9.11 8.59 -4.95
C THR A 161 8.63 7.56 -5.94
N LEU A 162 8.15 6.42 -5.44
CA LEU A 162 7.52 5.42 -6.28
C LEU A 162 6.04 5.79 -6.39
N ILE A 163 5.60 6.06 -7.59
CA ILE A 163 4.22 6.42 -7.90
C ILE A 163 3.44 5.14 -8.20
N PHE A 164 2.31 4.98 -7.55
CA PHE A 164 1.33 3.94 -7.81
C PHE A 164 0.05 4.62 -8.32
N PRO A 165 -0.62 4.07 -9.35
CA PRO A 165 -1.84 4.68 -9.87
C PRO A 165 -2.93 4.68 -8.79
N ARG A 166 -3.74 5.73 -8.79
CA ARG A 166 -4.99 5.74 -8.02
C ARG A 166 -6.07 4.98 -8.78
N TYR A 167 -7.02 4.47 -8.04
CA TYR A 167 -8.20 3.89 -8.63
C TYR A 167 -9.13 4.98 -9.16
#